data_9f3a1c3ce94c711861b788115118437b
#
_entry.id   9f3a1c3ce94c711861b788115118437b
#
_cell.length_a   1.000
_cell.length_b   1.000
_cell.length_c   1.000
_cell.angle_alpha   90.00
_cell.angle_beta   90.00
_cell.angle_gamma   90.00
#
_symmetry.space_group_name_H-M   'P 1'
#
loop_
_entity.id
_entity.type
_entity.pdbx_description
1 polymer ?
#
loop_
_entity_poly.entity_id
_entity_poly.type
_entity_poly.pdbx_seq_one_letter_code
_entity_poly.pdbx_strand_id
1 'polypeptide(L)'
;MFLRESLITYARMRTRPARSLCVLLLAALCCTAARAQIGVDDTGTGGKHVIQGRIVFPSGRRADTRLKVRLQTQSAGELSVYTDSNGYFGFRSLEAGSYTVVIEGGNDFETVRESIYIETDINSMLRGVTLPSGTRPYTLQVYLQPKRRDGTPAAESRPGTLNASLASVPKPALELYNKALDALRNNDQAKAVEFLKEAVAAYHDFPVALTELGLLYMKQKQPAKAAEVLRDALKLSPDDYPTLFTYAVALHDSQQFSEAETQFRKAAQKNATAPLPHYYLGLILIRRREFEEAEKELKKAVEVGGDEVPYAHKYLGGLYWNRHAYKQAADELEAYLKLVPNTEEAPRLRATVKELRSKK
;
A
#
# COMPACT_ATOMS: atom_id res chain seq x y z
N MET A 1 56.06 26.16 9.64
CA MET A 1 56.86 26.52 10.82
C MET A 1 56.07 26.06 12.03
N PHE A 2 56.63 25.03 12.67
CA PHE A 2 56.39 24.48 14.02
C PHE A 2 54.99 23.99 14.35
N LEU A 3 54.77 22.70 14.39
CA LEU A 3 55.22 21.64 15.33
C LEU A 3 54.41 21.69 16.62
N ARG A 4 53.69 20.58 16.83
CA ARG A 4 54.07 19.44 17.76
C ARG A 4 53.55 19.69 19.16
N GLU A 5 53.00 18.84 19.72
CA GLU A 5 53.08 17.49 20.35
C GLU A 5 52.34 17.58 21.67
N SER A 6 51.80 16.69 22.24
CA SER A 6 51.90 15.25 22.53
C SER A 6 51.24 15.02 23.86
N LEU A 7 50.52 13.95 23.92
CA LEU A 7 50.81 12.74 24.72
C LEU A 7 50.86 12.81 26.24
N ILE A 8 50.04 11.93 26.81
CA ILE A 8 50.35 11.06 27.99
C ILE A 8 50.22 11.70 29.38
N THR A 9 49.34 11.11 30.21
CA THR A 9 49.75 10.19 31.30
C THR A 9 48.49 9.71 32.04
N TYR A 10 48.18 8.47 31.90
CA TYR A 10 48.13 7.39 32.88
C TYR A 10 48.36 7.81 34.35
N ALA A 11 47.40 7.52 35.20
CA ALA A 11 47.58 6.64 36.36
C ALA A 11 46.44 6.65 37.37
N ARG A 12 45.89 5.46 37.59
CA ARG A 12 45.63 4.83 38.91
C ARG A 12 44.85 5.62 39.92
N MET A 13 43.78 5.13 40.46
CA MET A 13 43.59 3.96 41.32
C MET A 13 42.14 3.82 41.78
N ARG A 14 41.67 2.57 41.76
CA ARG A 14 40.98 1.83 42.85
C ARG A 14 39.81 2.54 43.60
N THR A 15 38.67 1.99 43.55
CA THR A 15 38.00 0.98 44.37
C THR A 15 36.49 1.19 44.35
N ARG A 16 35.80 0.15 43.89
CA ARG A 16 34.49 -0.40 44.28
C ARG A 16 33.46 0.45 45.07
N PRO A 17 32.17 0.18 45.00
CA PRO A 17 31.49 -1.08 44.64
C PRO A 17 30.18 -0.96 43.83
N ALA A 18 29.95 -1.99 43.08
CA ALA A 18 28.70 -2.69 42.79
C ALA A 18 27.41 -2.18 43.48
N ARG A 19 26.77 -1.16 42.91
CA ARG A 19 25.33 -0.84 43.20
C ARG A 19 24.59 -0.20 42.04
N SER A 20 25.26 0.10 40.91
CA SER A 20 24.58 0.74 39.75
C SER A 20 24.20 -0.20 38.58
N LEU A 21 24.47 -1.50 38.70
CA LEU A 21 24.17 -2.45 37.60
C LEU A 21 22.76 -3.05 37.68
N CYS A 22 22.07 -2.95 38.84
CA CYS A 22 20.70 -3.50 39.00
C CYS A 22 19.60 -2.56 38.53
N VAL A 23 19.83 -1.27 38.39
CA VAL A 23 18.79 -0.33 37.98
C VAL A 23 18.64 -0.24 36.45
N LEU A 24 19.71 -0.50 35.69
CA LEU A 24 19.67 -0.52 34.22
C LEU A 24 19.10 -1.83 33.64
N LEU A 25 19.15 -2.95 34.39
CA LEU A 25 18.53 -4.22 33.97
C LEU A 25 17.02 -4.27 34.23
N LEU A 26 16.52 -3.48 35.21
CA LEU A 26 15.08 -3.37 35.46
C LEU A 26 14.37 -2.42 34.47
N ALA A 27 15.06 -1.44 33.91
CA ALA A 27 14.49 -0.57 32.88
C ALA A 27 14.39 -1.26 31.48
N ALA A 28 15.28 -2.24 31.21
CA ALA A 28 15.21 -3.02 29.98
C ALA A 28 14.15 -4.13 30.00
N LEU A 29 13.75 -4.61 31.20
CA LEU A 29 12.66 -5.60 31.32
C LEU A 29 11.25 -4.94 31.32
N CYS A 30 11.11 -3.67 31.64
CA CYS A 30 9.81 -2.99 31.55
C CYS A 30 9.42 -2.57 30.13
N CYS A 31 10.35 -2.47 29.19
CA CYS A 31 10.01 -2.17 27.78
C CYS A 31 9.54 -3.36 26.96
N THR A 32 9.75 -4.60 27.45
CA THR A 32 9.27 -5.81 26.75
C THR A 32 7.86 -6.24 27.16
N ALA A 33 7.35 -5.74 28.29
CA ALA A 33 6.00 -6.10 28.76
C ALA A 33 4.86 -5.26 28.15
N ALA A 34 5.16 -4.16 27.46
CA ALA A 34 4.13 -3.31 26.84
C ALA A 34 3.77 -3.73 25.39
N ARG A 35 4.43 -4.75 24.83
CA ARG A 35 4.12 -5.28 23.48
C ARG A 35 3.18 -6.48 23.46
N ALA A 36 2.74 -6.96 24.60
CA ALA A 36 1.93 -8.18 24.71
C ALA A 36 0.41 -7.96 24.73
N GLN A 37 -0.10 -6.78 24.33
CA GLN A 37 -1.54 -6.47 24.42
C GLN A 37 -2.26 -6.19 23.09
N ILE A 38 -1.59 -6.34 21.96
CA ILE A 38 -2.26 -6.30 20.67
C ILE A 38 -2.13 -7.69 20.08
N GLY A 39 -3.25 -8.38 19.86
CA GLY A 39 -3.29 -9.72 19.25
C GLY A 39 -2.84 -9.68 17.78
N VAL A 40 -1.57 -9.38 17.56
CA VAL A 40 -0.94 -9.25 16.25
C VAL A 40 0.11 -10.34 16.14
N ASP A 41 -0.03 -11.20 15.15
CA ASP A 41 0.99 -12.20 14.79
C ASP A 41 2.07 -11.52 13.93
N ASP A 42 3.35 -11.61 14.37
CA ASP A 42 4.50 -11.11 13.62
C ASP A 42 5.00 -12.13 12.59
N THR A 43 4.38 -13.29 12.49
CA THR A 43 4.83 -14.42 11.65
C THR A 43 4.19 -14.45 10.26
N GLY A 44 3.80 -13.30 9.70
CA GLY A 44 3.18 -13.22 8.38
C GLY A 44 3.93 -13.95 7.25
N THR A 45 3.45 -13.85 6.03
CA THR A 45 3.99 -14.56 4.86
C THR A 45 5.24 -13.92 4.26
N GLY A 46 5.80 -12.87 4.90
CA GLY A 46 7.04 -12.20 4.45
C GLY A 46 6.80 -10.94 3.63
N GLY A 47 5.55 -10.56 3.39
CA GLY A 47 5.17 -9.37 2.63
C GLY A 47 5.03 -8.09 3.45
N LYS A 48 4.41 -7.07 2.85
CA LYS A 48 4.28 -5.72 3.42
C LYS A 48 2.85 -5.39 3.87
N HIS A 49 1.87 -6.22 3.55
CA HIS A 49 0.46 -5.90 3.74
C HIS A 49 -0.03 -6.27 5.14
N VAL A 50 -1.11 -5.61 5.53
CA VAL A 50 -1.75 -5.80 6.84
C VAL A 50 -3.23 -6.05 6.63
N ILE A 51 -3.76 -7.11 7.24
CA ILE A 51 -5.19 -7.33 7.42
C ILE A 51 -5.50 -7.05 8.88
N GLN A 52 -6.42 -6.13 9.14
CA GLN A 52 -6.90 -5.86 10.50
C GLN A 52 -8.43 -5.83 10.51
N GLY A 53 -9.01 -6.09 11.65
CA GLY A 53 -10.46 -6.05 11.73
C GLY A 53 -10.98 -5.89 13.15
N ARG A 54 -12.29 -5.65 13.22
CA ARG A 54 -13.02 -5.59 14.48
C ARG A 54 -14.24 -6.49 14.41
N ILE A 55 -14.40 -7.31 15.42
CA ILE A 55 -15.58 -8.16 15.62
C ILE A 55 -16.61 -7.37 16.42
N VAL A 56 -17.82 -7.29 15.90
CA VAL A 56 -18.97 -6.64 16.54
C VAL A 56 -19.94 -7.71 17.00
N PHE A 57 -20.22 -7.73 18.30
CA PHE A 57 -21.18 -8.64 18.89
C PHE A 57 -22.61 -8.06 18.80
N PRO A 58 -23.63 -8.91 18.62
CA PRO A 58 -25.01 -8.44 18.44
C PRO A 58 -25.56 -7.60 19.61
N SER A 59 -25.02 -7.82 20.81
CA SER A 59 -25.39 -7.09 22.04
C SER A 59 -24.76 -5.70 22.15
N GLY A 60 -23.85 -5.30 21.24
CA GLY A 60 -23.06 -4.09 21.37
C GLY A 60 -22.09 -4.08 22.54
N ARG A 61 -22.04 -5.16 23.31
CA ARG A 61 -21.13 -5.31 24.47
C ARG A 61 -19.72 -5.67 24.03
N ARG A 62 -18.74 -5.39 24.88
CA ARG A 62 -17.37 -5.88 24.70
C ARG A 62 -17.33 -7.39 24.71
N ALA A 63 -16.39 -7.98 23.98
CA ALA A 63 -16.18 -9.40 23.96
C ALA A 63 -15.78 -9.90 25.36
N ASP A 64 -16.65 -10.69 25.99
CA ASP A 64 -16.30 -11.37 27.24
C ASP A 64 -15.32 -12.53 26.99
N THR A 65 -15.17 -12.95 25.75
CA THR A 65 -14.29 -14.04 25.31
C THR A 65 -13.42 -13.59 24.12
N ARG A 66 -12.12 -13.91 24.19
CA ARG A 66 -11.22 -13.72 23.06
C ARG A 66 -11.54 -14.80 22.01
N LEU A 67 -11.89 -14.36 20.81
CA LEU A 67 -12.17 -15.24 19.71
C LEU A 67 -10.90 -15.54 18.91
N LYS A 68 -10.76 -16.80 18.50
CA LYS A 68 -9.69 -17.21 17.59
C LYS A 68 -10.05 -16.79 16.17
N VAL A 69 -9.17 -16.03 15.55
CA VAL A 69 -9.25 -15.62 14.15
C VAL A 69 -8.14 -16.34 13.40
N ARG A 70 -8.51 -17.06 12.35
CA ARG A 70 -7.57 -17.77 11.48
C ARG A 70 -7.50 -17.08 10.13
N LEU A 71 -6.29 -17.01 9.58
CA LEU A 71 -6.03 -16.54 8.23
C LEU A 71 -5.51 -17.72 7.41
N GLN A 72 -6.33 -18.20 6.49
CA GLN A 72 -5.96 -19.26 5.57
C GLN A 72 -5.35 -18.67 4.31
N THR A 73 -4.20 -19.20 3.89
CA THR A 73 -3.48 -18.77 2.69
C THR A 73 -3.30 -19.97 1.77
N GLN A 74 -3.18 -19.72 0.47
CA GLN A 74 -2.91 -20.80 -0.49
C GLN A 74 -1.45 -21.27 -0.46
N SER A 75 -0.52 -20.42 -0.03
CA SER A 75 0.92 -20.66 -0.14
C SER A 75 1.63 -20.92 1.19
N ALA A 76 1.16 -20.36 2.30
CA ALA A 76 1.87 -20.35 3.58
C ALA A 76 1.14 -21.10 4.73
N GLY A 77 0.04 -21.80 4.44
CA GLY A 77 -0.72 -22.52 5.45
C GLY A 77 -1.70 -21.61 6.21
N GLU A 78 -1.85 -21.84 7.51
CA GLU A 78 -2.81 -21.16 8.38
C GLU A 78 -2.09 -20.35 9.47
N LEU A 79 -2.37 -19.06 9.52
CA LEU A 79 -1.97 -18.17 10.62
C LEU A 79 -3.15 -17.99 11.58
N SER A 80 -2.90 -17.76 12.86
CA SER A 80 -3.98 -17.52 13.81
C SER A 80 -3.61 -16.47 14.86
N VAL A 81 -4.58 -15.62 15.20
CA VAL A 81 -4.49 -14.63 16.27
C VAL A 81 -5.74 -14.69 17.14
N TYR A 82 -5.66 -14.10 18.32
CA TYR A 82 -6.84 -13.90 19.17
C TYR A 82 -7.23 -12.42 19.18
N THR A 83 -8.53 -12.15 19.24
CA THR A 83 -9.02 -10.79 19.41
C THR A 83 -8.59 -10.20 20.74
N ASP A 84 -8.42 -8.88 20.77
CA ASP A 84 -8.31 -8.16 22.03
C ASP A 84 -9.68 -8.02 22.75
N SER A 85 -9.70 -7.38 23.92
CA SER A 85 -10.93 -7.14 24.71
C SER A 85 -11.96 -6.22 24.02
N ASN A 86 -11.57 -5.52 22.94
CA ASN A 86 -12.43 -4.66 22.15
C ASN A 86 -12.88 -5.32 20.83
N GLY A 87 -12.48 -6.58 20.63
CA GLY A 87 -12.78 -7.36 19.42
C GLY A 87 -11.85 -7.07 18.23
N TYR A 88 -10.74 -6.35 18.41
CA TYR A 88 -9.78 -6.09 17.34
C TYR A 88 -8.85 -7.28 17.13
N PHE A 89 -8.49 -7.53 15.87
CA PHE A 89 -7.48 -8.48 15.45
C PHE A 89 -6.65 -7.92 14.28
N GLY A 90 -5.48 -8.52 14.03
CA GLY A 90 -4.65 -8.10 12.90
C GLY A 90 -3.58 -9.11 12.54
N PHE A 91 -3.30 -9.22 11.24
CA PHE A 91 -2.22 -9.97 10.65
C PHE A 91 -1.31 -9.00 9.89
N ARG A 92 -0.01 -9.13 10.05
CA ARG A 92 1.00 -8.24 9.43
C ARG A 92 1.93 -9.04 8.54
N SER A 93 2.75 -8.31 7.78
CA SER A 93 3.78 -8.91 6.92
C SER A 93 3.20 -9.92 5.91
N LEU A 94 2.05 -9.59 5.32
CA LEU A 94 1.38 -10.45 4.35
C LEU A 94 1.86 -10.13 2.93
N GLU A 95 2.07 -11.17 2.13
CA GLU A 95 2.30 -11.03 0.69
C GLU A 95 0.99 -10.69 -0.04
N ALA A 96 1.11 -10.25 -1.29
CA ALA A 96 -0.05 -10.14 -2.16
C ALA A 96 -0.61 -11.52 -2.47
N GLY A 97 -1.94 -11.65 -2.49
CA GLY A 97 -2.59 -12.94 -2.74
C GLY A 97 -3.97 -13.05 -2.11
N SER A 98 -4.57 -14.23 -2.24
CA SER A 98 -5.89 -14.54 -1.69
C SER A 98 -5.77 -15.05 -0.26
N TYR A 99 -6.57 -14.47 0.62
CA TYR A 99 -6.64 -14.82 2.02
C TYR A 99 -8.09 -15.09 2.41
N THR A 100 -8.30 -16.06 3.30
CA THR A 100 -9.60 -16.27 3.92
C THR A 100 -9.48 -16.09 5.42
N VAL A 101 -10.11 -15.06 5.95
CA VAL A 101 -10.24 -14.84 7.39
C VAL A 101 -11.39 -15.70 7.90
N VAL A 102 -11.09 -16.59 8.85
CA VAL A 102 -12.07 -17.47 9.50
C VAL A 102 -12.16 -17.10 10.97
N ILE A 103 -13.35 -16.71 11.42
CA ILE A 103 -13.62 -16.34 12.80
C ILE A 103 -14.50 -17.43 13.42
N GLU A 104 -13.95 -18.14 14.38
CA GLU A 104 -14.67 -19.18 15.09
C GLU A 104 -15.51 -18.57 16.21
N GLY A 105 -16.81 -18.54 16.03
CA GLY A 105 -17.74 -17.98 17.00
C GLY A 105 -17.97 -18.83 18.25
N GLY A 106 -17.22 -19.93 18.43
CA GLY A 106 -17.36 -20.82 19.58
C GLY A 106 -18.73 -21.54 19.61
N ASN A 107 -19.26 -21.71 20.81
CA ASN A 107 -20.56 -22.40 20.99
C ASN A 107 -21.76 -21.47 20.72
N ASP A 108 -21.59 -20.18 20.83
CA ASP A 108 -22.68 -19.21 20.87
C ASP A 108 -22.92 -18.52 19.53
N PHE A 109 -21.92 -18.43 18.65
CA PHE A 109 -21.99 -17.71 17.39
C PHE A 109 -21.64 -18.59 16.20
N GLU A 110 -22.16 -18.24 15.04
CA GLU A 110 -21.82 -18.88 13.78
C GLU A 110 -20.36 -18.58 13.38
N THR A 111 -19.75 -19.53 12.66
CA THR A 111 -18.41 -19.30 12.09
C THR A 111 -18.52 -18.41 10.86
N VAL A 112 -17.79 -17.31 10.87
CA VAL A 112 -17.73 -16.37 9.74
C VAL A 112 -16.48 -16.65 8.91
N ARG A 113 -16.63 -16.62 7.58
CA ARG A 113 -15.53 -16.75 6.62
C ARG A 113 -15.56 -15.58 5.65
N GLU A 114 -14.45 -14.86 5.59
CA GLU A 114 -14.28 -13.70 4.72
C GLU A 114 -13.09 -13.89 3.80
N SER A 115 -13.31 -13.71 2.51
CA SER A 115 -12.24 -13.77 1.52
C SER A 115 -11.73 -12.37 1.21
N ILE A 116 -10.42 -12.18 1.30
CA ILE A 116 -9.72 -10.93 1.00
C ILE A 116 -8.72 -11.23 -0.10
N TYR A 117 -8.70 -10.41 -1.12
CA TYR A 117 -7.66 -10.42 -2.12
C TYR A 117 -6.75 -9.21 -1.90
N ILE A 118 -5.51 -9.47 -1.57
CA ILE A 118 -4.45 -8.46 -1.51
C ILE A 118 -3.81 -8.41 -2.88
N GLU A 119 -4.02 -7.31 -3.59
CA GLU A 119 -3.44 -7.13 -4.91
C GLU A 119 -1.92 -7.08 -4.87
N THR A 120 -1.30 -7.70 -5.86
CA THR A 120 0.09 -7.41 -6.21
C THR A 120 0.16 -5.93 -6.58
N ASP A 121 1.06 -5.21 -5.91
CA ASP A 121 1.33 -3.79 -6.13
C ASP A 121 1.00 -3.34 -7.56
N ILE A 122 0.16 -2.32 -7.69
CA ILE A 122 -0.07 -1.57 -8.94
C ILE A 122 1.26 -1.18 -9.60
N ASN A 123 2.33 -1.14 -8.84
CA ASN A 123 3.71 -0.87 -9.23
C ASN A 123 4.28 -1.79 -10.29
N SER A 124 3.90 -3.06 -10.29
CA SER A 124 4.34 -3.98 -11.35
C SER A 124 3.70 -3.64 -12.70
N MET A 125 2.63 -2.86 -12.71
CA MET A 125 1.92 -2.45 -13.93
C MET A 125 2.46 -1.16 -14.53
N LEU A 126 3.05 -0.28 -13.74
CA LEU A 126 3.53 1.03 -14.16
C LEU A 126 5.03 1.00 -14.47
N ARG A 127 5.43 0.27 -15.52
CA ARG A 127 6.75 0.35 -16.19
C ARG A 127 7.97 0.47 -15.24
N GLY A 128 8.08 -0.39 -14.23
CA GLY A 128 9.27 -0.44 -13.37
C GLY A 128 9.41 0.73 -12.37
N VAL A 129 8.38 1.53 -12.20
CA VAL A 129 8.30 2.44 -11.06
C VAL A 129 7.80 1.61 -9.89
N THR A 130 8.69 1.31 -8.95
CA THR A 130 8.32 0.71 -7.68
C THR A 130 7.57 1.77 -6.88
N LEU A 131 6.24 1.65 -6.81
CA LEU A 131 5.46 2.45 -5.88
C LEU A 131 5.77 1.99 -4.47
N PRO A 132 6.01 2.89 -3.52
CA PRO A 132 5.94 2.52 -2.13
C PRO A 132 4.53 2.04 -1.90
N SER A 133 4.38 0.75 -1.71
CA SER A 133 3.18 0.21 -1.12
C SER A 133 3.09 0.78 0.29
N GLY A 134 2.48 1.94 0.41
CA GLY A 134 1.99 2.39 1.70
C GLY A 134 1.14 1.23 2.18
N THR A 135 1.56 0.57 3.25
CA THR A 135 0.87 -0.54 3.90
C THR A 135 -0.52 -0.05 4.31
N ARG A 136 -1.49 -0.09 3.36
CA ARG A 136 -2.87 0.18 3.72
C ARG A 136 -3.39 -1.07 4.41
N PRO A 137 -3.82 -0.96 5.65
CA PRO A 137 -4.45 -2.07 6.30
C PRO A 137 -5.78 -2.36 5.60
N TYR A 138 -5.95 -3.59 5.14
CA TYR A 138 -7.27 -4.09 4.77
C TYR A 138 -8.09 -4.20 6.05
N THR A 139 -9.10 -3.34 6.18
CA THR A 139 -9.89 -3.25 7.41
C THR A 139 -11.21 -3.98 7.24
N LEU A 140 -11.47 -4.93 8.14
CA LEU A 140 -12.69 -5.71 8.21
C LEU A 140 -13.54 -5.29 9.40
N GLN A 141 -14.84 -5.28 9.21
CA GLN A 141 -15.81 -5.18 10.30
C GLN A 141 -16.74 -6.39 10.24
N VAL A 142 -16.62 -7.28 11.22
CA VAL A 142 -17.30 -8.58 11.22
C VAL A 142 -18.40 -8.59 12.27
N TYR A 143 -19.63 -8.81 11.85
CA TYR A 143 -20.79 -8.93 12.74
C TYR A 143 -21.07 -10.39 13.00
N LEU A 144 -20.96 -10.84 14.27
CA LEU A 144 -21.29 -12.19 14.64
C LEU A 144 -22.80 -12.40 14.72
N GLN A 145 -23.25 -13.56 14.27
CA GLN A 145 -24.63 -13.99 14.42
C GLN A 145 -24.73 -15.10 15.47
N PRO A 146 -25.69 -15.03 16.40
CA PRO A 146 -25.89 -16.11 17.37
C PRO A 146 -26.33 -17.40 16.68
N LYS A 147 -25.80 -18.54 17.16
CA LYS A 147 -26.29 -19.83 16.71
C LYS A 147 -27.73 -20.00 17.15
N ARG A 148 -28.59 -20.45 16.24
CA ARG A 148 -29.96 -20.82 16.58
C ARG A 148 -29.96 -22.12 17.40
N ARG A 149 -30.64 -22.12 18.51
CA ARG A 149 -30.75 -23.31 19.41
C ARG A 149 -31.76 -24.34 18.92
N ASP A 150 -32.57 -24.01 17.91
CA ASP A 150 -33.61 -24.89 17.42
C ASP A 150 -33.29 -25.34 16.01
N GLY A 151 -33.36 -26.67 15.75
CA GLY A 151 -32.97 -27.36 14.54
C GLY A 151 -33.84 -27.08 13.27
N THR A 152 -34.23 -25.87 13.04
CA THR A 152 -34.85 -25.47 11.78
C THR A 152 -33.78 -25.22 10.72
N PRO A 153 -33.93 -25.79 9.49
CA PRO A 153 -32.95 -25.62 8.44
C PRO A 153 -32.77 -24.12 8.16
N ALA A 154 -31.53 -23.66 8.15
CA ALA A 154 -31.16 -22.32 7.86
C ALA A 154 -31.66 -21.95 6.44
N ALA A 155 -32.47 -20.92 6.34
CA ALA A 155 -32.52 -20.16 5.11
C ALA A 155 -31.07 -19.74 4.81
N GLU A 156 -30.62 -19.96 3.58
CA GLU A 156 -29.26 -19.78 3.06
C GLU A 156 -28.48 -18.69 3.81
N SER A 157 -27.40 -19.12 4.47
CA SER A 157 -26.52 -18.24 5.21
C SER A 157 -26.07 -17.11 4.30
N ARG A 158 -26.54 -15.90 4.59
CA ARG A 158 -25.99 -14.71 3.96
C ARG A 158 -24.48 -14.69 4.29
N PRO A 159 -23.61 -14.56 3.31
CA PRO A 159 -22.18 -14.43 3.60
C PRO A 159 -22.00 -13.30 4.60
N GLY A 160 -21.30 -13.57 5.69
CA GLY A 160 -20.98 -12.59 6.69
C GLY A 160 -20.14 -11.49 6.08
N THR A 161 -20.37 -10.27 6.54
CA THR A 161 -19.66 -9.05 6.20
C THR A 161 -19.46 -8.76 4.71
N LEU A 162 -20.47 -8.25 4.10
CA LEU A 162 -20.28 -7.37 2.96
C LEU A 162 -19.42 -6.19 3.44
N ASN A 163 -18.31 -5.93 2.75
CA ASN A 163 -17.68 -4.63 2.79
C ASN A 163 -18.81 -3.59 2.76
N ALA A 164 -18.82 -2.61 3.67
CA ALA A 164 -19.96 -1.68 3.77
C ALA A 164 -20.34 -1.05 2.42
N SER A 165 -19.36 -0.92 1.50
CA SER A 165 -19.56 -0.50 0.12
C SER A 165 -20.29 -1.54 -0.75
N LEU A 166 -20.37 -2.81 -0.36
CA LEU A 166 -21.06 -3.88 -1.08
C LEU A 166 -22.45 -4.19 -0.50
N ALA A 167 -22.74 -3.69 0.71
CA ALA A 167 -24.01 -3.97 1.40
C ALA A 167 -25.26 -3.46 0.66
N SER A 168 -25.09 -2.42 -0.13
CA SER A 168 -26.16 -1.81 -0.95
C SER A 168 -26.23 -2.39 -2.36
N VAL A 169 -25.29 -3.24 -2.77
CA VAL A 169 -25.22 -3.79 -4.12
C VAL A 169 -26.25 -4.90 -4.29
N PRO A 170 -27.11 -4.85 -5.33
CA PRO A 170 -28.07 -5.90 -5.62
C PRO A 170 -27.40 -7.26 -5.85
N LYS A 171 -28.02 -8.32 -5.35
CA LYS A 171 -27.50 -9.69 -5.43
C LYS A 171 -27.00 -10.10 -6.83
N PRO A 172 -27.73 -9.83 -7.94
CA PRO A 172 -27.25 -10.18 -9.29
C PRO A 172 -25.93 -9.50 -9.66
N ALA A 173 -25.77 -8.19 -9.33
CA ALA A 173 -24.54 -7.47 -9.62
C ALA A 173 -23.37 -7.97 -8.75
N LEU A 174 -23.64 -8.32 -7.49
CA LEU A 174 -22.65 -8.90 -6.58
C LEU A 174 -22.18 -10.28 -7.04
N GLU A 175 -23.07 -11.13 -7.55
CA GLU A 175 -22.73 -12.44 -8.12
C GLU A 175 -21.80 -12.30 -9.34
N LEU A 176 -22.08 -11.35 -10.22
CA LEU A 176 -21.23 -11.05 -11.38
C LEU A 176 -19.85 -10.52 -10.94
N TYR A 177 -19.83 -9.63 -9.96
CA TYR A 177 -18.59 -9.13 -9.37
C TYR A 177 -17.74 -10.28 -8.78
N ASN A 178 -18.36 -11.19 -8.04
CA ASN A 178 -17.66 -12.37 -7.50
C ASN A 178 -17.11 -13.29 -8.60
N LYS A 179 -17.86 -13.50 -9.69
CA LYS A 179 -17.36 -14.25 -10.87
C LYS A 179 -16.16 -13.55 -11.49
N ALA A 180 -16.14 -12.22 -11.53
CA ALA A 180 -14.99 -11.45 -12.00
C ALA A 180 -13.75 -11.70 -11.12
N LEU A 181 -13.92 -11.67 -9.79
CA LEU A 181 -12.83 -11.98 -8.86
C LEU A 181 -12.31 -13.41 -9.03
N ASP A 182 -13.20 -14.38 -9.25
CA ASP A 182 -12.80 -15.76 -9.53
C ASP A 182 -12.03 -15.89 -10.86
N ALA A 183 -12.46 -15.16 -11.90
CA ALA A 183 -11.75 -15.09 -13.16
C ALA A 183 -10.34 -14.47 -12.98
N LEU A 184 -10.20 -13.42 -12.14
CA LEU A 184 -8.89 -12.84 -11.80
C LEU A 184 -7.98 -13.83 -11.07
N ARG A 185 -8.51 -14.58 -10.11
CA ARG A 185 -7.76 -15.65 -9.42
C ARG A 185 -7.23 -16.70 -10.39
N ASN A 186 -8.00 -17.00 -11.42
CA ASN A 186 -7.61 -17.93 -12.49
C ASN A 186 -6.75 -17.27 -13.59
N ASN A 187 -6.32 -16.01 -13.38
CA ASN A 187 -5.56 -15.20 -14.33
C ASN A 187 -6.28 -15.00 -15.71
N ASP A 188 -7.61 -15.15 -15.73
CA ASP A 188 -8.46 -14.92 -16.91
C ASP A 188 -8.97 -13.47 -16.92
N GLN A 189 -8.08 -12.55 -17.30
CA GLN A 189 -8.40 -11.12 -17.31
C GLN A 189 -9.51 -10.76 -18.30
N ALA A 190 -9.67 -11.52 -19.38
CA ALA A 190 -10.69 -11.27 -20.38
C ALA A 190 -12.10 -11.50 -19.80
N LYS A 191 -12.31 -12.65 -19.14
CA LYS A 191 -13.57 -12.94 -18.45
C LYS A 191 -13.83 -12.00 -17.28
N ALA A 192 -12.77 -11.61 -16.54
CA ALA A 192 -12.93 -10.65 -15.46
C ALA A 192 -13.49 -9.31 -15.96
N VAL A 193 -12.96 -8.79 -17.07
CA VAL A 193 -13.48 -7.57 -17.71
C VAL A 193 -14.94 -7.74 -18.15
N GLU A 194 -15.31 -8.89 -18.71
CA GLU A 194 -16.67 -9.17 -19.14
C GLU A 194 -17.63 -9.16 -17.95
N PHE A 195 -17.33 -9.93 -16.90
CA PHE A 195 -18.16 -9.98 -15.70
C PHE A 195 -18.24 -8.65 -14.96
N LEU A 196 -17.15 -7.84 -14.91
CA LEU A 196 -17.21 -6.51 -14.30
C LEU A 196 -18.10 -5.57 -15.10
N LYS A 197 -18.07 -5.62 -16.43
CA LYS A 197 -18.98 -4.84 -17.28
C LYS A 197 -20.43 -5.22 -17.03
N GLU A 198 -20.71 -6.51 -16.95
CA GLU A 198 -22.05 -7.00 -16.65
C GLU A 198 -22.49 -6.58 -15.24
N ALA A 199 -21.59 -6.63 -14.24
CA ALA A 199 -21.88 -6.19 -12.89
C ALA A 199 -22.23 -4.70 -12.83
N VAL A 200 -21.46 -3.85 -13.53
CA VAL A 200 -21.71 -2.40 -13.63
C VAL A 200 -23.01 -2.12 -14.42
N ALA A 201 -23.29 -2.90 -15.48
CA ALA A 201 -24.55 -2.76 -16.22
C ALA A 201 -25.77 -3.16 -15.39
N ALA A 202 -25.63 -4.19 -14.52
CA ALA A 202 -26.68 -4.61 -13.60
C ALA A 202 -26.89 -3.61 -12.43
N TYR A 203 -25.84 -2.88 -12.03
CA TYR A 203 -25.90 -1.87 -10.98
C TYR A 203 -24.86 -0.79 -11.23
N HIS A 204 -25.30 0.38 -11.70
CA HIS A 204 -24.42 1.48 -12.09
C HIS A 204 -23.69 2.14 -10.91
N ASP A 205 -24.29 2.14 -9.72
CA ASP A 205 -23.72 2.74 -8.50
C ASP A 205 -22.78 1.76 -7.79
N PHE A 206 -21.83 1.18 -8.56
CA PHE A 206 -20.91 0.16 -8.08
C PHE A 206 -19.44 0.63 -8.18
N PRO A 207 -19.01 1.56 -7.28
CA PRO A 207 -17.68 2.19 -7.40
C PRO A 207 -16.54 1.17 -7.35
N VAL A 208 -16.66 0.12 -6.55
CA VAL A 208 -15.63 -0.91 -6.44
C VAL A 208 -15.46 -1.67 -7.77
N ALA A 209 -16.57 -2.08 -8.40
CA ALA A 209 -16.50 -2.77 -9.70
C ALA A 209 -15.95 -1.86 -10.82
N LEU A 210 -16.31 -0.58 -10.80
CA LEU A 210 -15.79 0.43 -11.73
C LEU A 210 -14.27 0.62 -11.54
N THR A 211 -13.80 0.67 -10.29
CA THR A 211 -12.36 0.80 -9.99
C THR A 211 -11.58 -0.42 -10.48
N GLU A 212 -12.06 -1.63 -10.19
CA GLU A 212 -11.46 -2.88 -10.67
C GLU A 212 -11.40 -2.95 -12.20
N LEU A 213 -12.49 -2.56 -12.86
CA LEU A 213 -12.55 -2.50 -14.32
C LEU A 213 -11.52 -1.50 -14.87
N GLY A 214 -11.37 -0.34 -14.22
CA GLY A 214 -10.37 0.65 -14.57
C GLY A 214 -8.95 0.12 -14.43
N LEU A 215 -8.64 -0.57 -13.33
CA LEU A 215 -7.34 -1.20 -13.11
C LEU A 215 -7.03 -2.27 -14.17
N LEU A 216 -8.01 -3.09 -14.55
CA LEU A 216 -7.84 -4.06 -15.62
C LEU A 216 -7.58 -3.41 -16.97
N TYR A 217 -8.25 -2.31 -17.29
CA TYR A 217 -7.97 -1.56 -18.51
C TYR A 217 -6.56 -0.96 -18.50
N MET A 218 -6.07 -0.46 -17.35
CA MET A 218 -4.68 -0.02 -17.21
C MET A 218 -3.71 -1.19 -17.49
N LYS A 219 -3.97 -2.34 -16.91
CA LYS A 219 -3.19 -3.57 -17.14
C LYS A 219 -3.16 -3.99 -18.62
N GLN A 220 -4.27 -3.83 -19.30
CA GLN A 220 -4.41 -4.10 -20.73
C GLN A 220 -3.85 -2.99 -21.64
N LYS A 221 -3.20 -1.97 -21.07
CA LYS A 221 -2.67 -0.79 -21.80
C LYS A 221 -3.77 -0.04 -22.56
N GLN A 222 -4.95 0.07 -21.97
CA GLN A 222 -6.10 0.80 -22.50
C GLN A 222 -6.44 2.01 -21.58
N PRO A 223 -5.50 2.98 -21.43
CA PRO A 223 -5.66 4.04 -20.41
C PRO A 223 -6.86 4.96 -20.68
N ALA A 224 -7.25 5.16 -21.94
CA ALA A 224 -8.43 5.96 -22.26
C ALA A 224 -9.72 5.33 -21.69
N LYS A 225 -9.90 4.01 -21.85
CA LYS A 225 -11.05 3.30 -21.27
C LYS A 225 -10.97 3.25 -19.73
N ALA A 226 -9.77 3.12 -19.18
CA ALA A 226 -9.57 3.20 -17.74
C ALA A 226 -10.03 4.57 -17.21
N ALA A 227 -9.63 5.66 -17.86
CA ALA A 227 -10.03 7.00 -17.45
C ALA A 227 -11.55 7.20 -17.45
N GLU A 228 -12.27 6.66 -18.45
CA GLU A 228 -13.72 6.74 -18.51
C GLU A 228 -14.39 6.10 -17.28
N VAL A 229 -14.06 4.84 -16.99
CA VAL A 229 -14.70 4.10 -15.89
C VAL A 229 -14.26 4.60 -14.51
N LEU A 230 -12.99 5.01 -14.37
CA LEU A 230 -12.48 5.57 -13.10
C LEU A 230 -13.08 6.94 -12.78
N ARG A 231 -13.37 7.76 -13.78
CA ARG A 231 -14.11 9.00 -13.62
C ARG A 231 -15.49 8.73 -13.04
N ASP A 232 -16.17 7.71 -13.52
CA ASP A 232 -17.50 7.35 -13.03
C ASP A 232 -17.43 6.76 -11.61
N ALA A 233 -16.40 5.96 -11.30
CA ALA A 233 -16.14 5.52 -9.93
C ALA A 233 -15.93 6.70 -8.96
N LEU A 234 -15.20 7.74 -9.37
CA LEU A 234 -14.95 8.93 -8.57
C LEU A 234 -16.17 9.83 -8.39
N LYS A 235 -17.17 9.80 -9.28
CA LYS A 235 -18.46 10.48 -9.05
C LYS A 235 -19.20 9.86 -7.86
N LEU A 236 -19.08 8.54 -7.69
CA LEU A 236 -19.69 7.78 -6.61
C LEU A 236 -18.88 7.84 -5.31
N SER A 237 -17.57 7.88 -5.41
CA SER A 237 -16.63 7.89 -4.29
C SER A 237 -15.52 8.94 -4.50
N PRO A 238 -15.82 10.24 -4.34
CA PRO A 238 -14.90 11.34 -4.66
C PRO A 238 -13.63 11.37 -3.81
N ASP A 239 -13.68 10.73 -2.65
CA ASP A 239 -12.61 10.75 -1.65
C ASP A 239 -11.71 9.51 -1.68
N ASP A 240 -11.98 8.57 -2.59
CA ASP A 240 -11.17 7.36 -2.72
C ASP A 240 -9.84 7.68 -3.40
N TYR A 241 -8.80 7.80 -2.57
CA TYR A 241 -7.44 8.16 -3.04
C TYR A 241 -6.87 7.19 -4.07
N PRO A 242 -6.98 5.83 -3.93
CA PRO A 242 -6.48 4.89 -4.93
C PRO A 242 -7.11 5.11 -6.29
N THR A 243 -8.44 5.22 -6.34
CA THR A 243 -9.16 5.47 -7.59
C THR A 243 -8.78 6.82 -8.19
N LEU A 244 -8.66 7.87 -7.37
CA LEU A 244 -8.22 9.20 -7.81
C LEU A 244 -6.82 9.17 -8.41
N PHE A 245 -5.87 8.50 -7.74
CA PHE A 245 -4.50 8.39 -8.23
C PHE A 245 -4.45 7.56 -9.53
N THR A 246 -5.14 6.42 -9.59
CA THR A 246 -5.20 5.58 -10.80
C THR A 246 -5.84 6.33 -11.98
N TYR A 247 -6.89 7.12 -11.71
CA TYR A 247 -7.51 7.99 -12.71
C TYR A 247 -6.50 9.01 -13.26
N ALA A 248 -5.76 9.68 -12.38
CA ALA A 248 -4.73 10.64 -12.79
C ALA A 248 -3.65 9.97 -13.67
N VAL A 249 -3.23 8.75 -13.34
CA VAL A 249 -2.28 7.98 -14.17
C VAL A 249 -2.90 7.60 -15.51
N ALA A 250 -4.17 7.18 -15.54
CA ALA A 250 -4.87 6.85 -16.78
C ALA A 250 -4.99 8.06 -17.71
N LEU A 251 -5.27 9.24 -17.16
CA LEU A 251 -5.26 10.51 -17.90
C LEU A 251 -3.86 10.85 -18.44
N HIS A 252 -2.83 10.69 -17.62
CA HIS A 252 -1.45 10.91 -18.05
C HIS A 252 -1.07 9.98 -19.20
N ASP A 253 -1.33 8.69 -19.08
CA ASP A 253 -0.98 7.68 -20.09
C ASP A 253 -1.82 7.81 -21.36
N SER A 254 -3.03 8.38 -21.28
CA SER A 254 -3.85 8.77 -22.44
C SER A 254 -3.51 10.17 -22.97
N GLN A 255 -2.43 10.81 -22.47
CA GLN A 255 -1.93 12.12 -22.88
C GLN A 255 -2.85 13.31 -22.55
N GLN A 256 -3.79 13.15 -21.65
CA GLN A 256 -4.68 14.22 -21.14
C GLN A 256 -4.00 14.96 -19.99
N PHE A 257 -2.84 15.61 -20.28
CA PHE A 257 -1.91 16.12 -19.27
C PHE A 257 -2.50 17.22 -18.37
N SER A 258 -3.35 18.09 -18.90
CA SER A 258 -3.96 19.17 -18.11
C SER A 258 -4.92 18.66 -17.07
N GLU A 259 -5.71 17.65 -17.43
CA GLU A 259 -6.64 17.01 -16.48
C GLU A 259 -5.87 16.14 -15.49
N ALA A 260 -4.87 15.37 -15.97
CA ALA A 260 -3.98 14.58 -15.14
C ALA A 260 -3.31 15.44 -14.05
N GLU A 261 -2.77 16.61 -14.41
CA GLU A 261 -2.19 17.55 -13.46
C GLU A 261 -3.17 17.95 -12.36
N THR A 262 -4.41 18.28 -12.75
CA THR A 262 -5.46 18.64 -11.80
C THR A 262 -5.72 17.50 -10.82
N GLN A 263 -5.80 16.26 -11.31
CA GLN A 263 -6.08 15.10 -10.45
C GLN A 263 -4.86 14.72 -9.59
N PHE A 264 -3.62 14.85 -10.10
CA PHE A 264 -2.43 14.62 -9.27
C PHE A 264 -2.29 15.68 -8.16
N ARG A 265 -2.62 16.95 -8.41
CA ARG A 265 -2.67 17.98 -7.35
C ARG A 265 -3.69 17.63 -6.27
N LYS A 266 -4.89 17.18 -6.65
CA LYS A 266 -5.89 16.67 -5.69
C LYS A 266 -5.37 15.47 -4.92
N ALA A 267 -4.71 14.51 -5.58
CA ALA A 267 -4.14 13.34 -4.94
C ALA A 267 -3.03 13.73 -3.93
N ALA A 268 -2.15 14.66 -4.27
CA ALA A 268 -1.12 15.19 -3.36
C ALA A 268 -1.72 15.89 -2.14
N GLN A 269 -2.83 16.62 -2.31
CA GLN A 269 -3.54 17.25 -1.19
C GLN A 269 -4.21 16.22 -0.26
N LYS A 270 -4.80 15.16 -0.84
CA LYS A 270 -5.45 14.10 -0.05
C LYS A 270 -4.45 13.21 0.70
N ASN A 271 -3.27 13.00 0.15
CA ASN A 271 -2.22 12.23 0.79
C ASN A 271 -0.87 12.94 0.60
N ALA A 272 -0.55 13.83 1.53
CA ALA A 272 0.66 14.65 1.50
C ALA A 272 1.96 13.83 1.65
N THR A 273 1.87 12.59 2.12
CA THR A 273 3.02 11.67 2.27
C THR A 273 3.20 10.73 1.07
N ALA A 274 2.36 10.85 0.05
CA ALA A 274 2.48 10.05 -1.16
C ALA A 274 3.45 10.70 -2.16
N PRO A 275 4.57 10.06 -2.52
CA PRO A 275 5.58 10.66 -3.39
C PRO A 275 5.17 10.72 -4.86
N LEU A 276 4.35 9.79 -5.31
CA LEU A 276 4.07 9.64 -6.74
C LEU A 276 3.25 10.75 -7.37
N PRO A 277 2.23 11.32 -6.72
CA PRO A 277 1.58 12.50 -7.27
C PRO A 277 2.57 13.61 -7.59
N HIS A 278 3.53 13.86 -6.70
CA HIS A 278 4.60 14.82 -6.91
C HIS A 278 5.54 14.43 -8.05
N TYR A 279 5.90 13.15 -8.15
CA TYR A 279 6.68 12.64 -9.28
C TYR A 279 5.99 12.87 -10.63
N TYR A 280 4.71 12.49 -10.77
CA TYR A 280 3.98 12.69 -12.01
C TYR A 280 3.74 14.18 -12.34
N LEU A 281 3.50 15.01 -11.32
CA LEU A 281 3.47 16.47 -11.51
C LEU A 281 4.77 16.97 -12.09
N GLY A 282 5.91 16.54 -11.55
CA GLY A 282 7.22 16.87 -12.10
C GLY A 282 7.37 16.47 -13.57
N LEU A 283 6.91 15.28 -13.96
CA LEU A 283 6.95 14.84 -15.37
C LEU A 283 6.11 15.72 -16.30
N ILE A 284 4.89 16.07 -15.86
CA ILE A 284 3.99 16.94 -16.64
C ILE A 284 4.60 18.32 -16.80
N LEU A 285 5.18 18.89 -15.74
CA LEU A 285 5.81 20.20 -15.73
C LEU A 285 7.07 20.23 -16.60
N ILE A 286 7.90 19.16 -16.60
CA ILE A 286 9.03 19.02 -17.56
C ILE A 286 8.52 19.08 -19.01
N ARG A 287 7.45 18.37 -19.31
CA ARG A 287 6.85 18.37 -20.66
C ARG A 287 6.39 19.77 -21.08
N ARG A 288 5.88 20.55 -20.13
CA ARG A 288 5.46 21.96 -20.36
C ARG A 288 6.62 22.95 -20.34
N ARG A 289 7.84 22.49 -20.07
CA ARG A 289 9.06 23.28 -19.89
C ARG A 289 9.03 24.24 -18.70
N GLU A 290 8.21 23.91 -17.71
CA GLU A 290 8.13 24.61 -16.42
C GLU A 290 9.14 23.98 -15.45
N PHE A 291 10.44 24.22 -15.72
CA PHE A 291 11.53 23.44 -15.11
C PHE A 291 11.73 23.76 -13.63
N GLU A 292 11.47 24.97 -13.18
CA GLU A 292 11.59 25.39 -11.78
C GLU A 292 10.53 24.71 -10.90
N GLU A 293 9.30 24.69 -11.38
CA GLU A 293 8.19 24.01 -10.71
C GLU A 293 8.37 22.50 -10.76
N ALA A 294 8.85 21.96 -11.87
CA ALA A 294 9.18 20.53 -12.00
C ALA A 294 10.23 20.10 -10.98
N GLU A 295 11.27 20.91 -10.78
CA GLU A 295 12.30 20.65 -9.77
C GLU A 295 11.69 20.61 -8.36
N LYS A 296 10.81 21.55 -8.01
CA LYS A 296 10.14 21.59 -6.71
C LYS A 296 9.33 20.32 -6.46
N GLU A 297 8.52 19.92 -7.44
CA GLU A 297 7.69 18.74 -7.32
C GLU A 297 8.54 17.46 -7.24
N LEU A 298 9.58 17.31 -8.04
CA LEU A 298 10.47 16.14 -7.99
C LEU A 298 11.26 16.09 -6.68
N LYS A 299 11.74 17.22 -6.15
CA LYS A 299 12.36 17.28 -4.83
C LYS A 299 11.39 16.86 -3.74
N LYS A 300 10.14 17.31 -3.84
CA LYS A 300 9.09 16.89 -2.89
C LYS A 300 8.84 15.40 -2.97
N ALA A 301 8.82 14.82 -4.18
CA ALA A 301 8.72 13.38 -4.35
C ALA A 301 9.86 12.64 -3.65
N VAL A 302 11.11 13.10 -3.78
CA VAL A 302 12.28 12.52 -3.11
C VAL A 302 12.21 12.71 -1.60
N GLU A 303 11.82 13.90 -1.13
CA GLU A 303 11.70 14.20 0.31
C GLU A 303 10.75 13.25 1.04
N VAL A 304 9.60 12.97 0.45
CA VAL A 304 8.58 12.10 1.07
C VAL A 304 8.74 10.62 0.74
N GLY A 305 9.34 10.29 -0.40
CA GLY A 305 9.47 8.90 -0.88
C GLY A 305 10.85 8.29 -0.71
N GLY A 306 11.89 9.10 -0.50
CA GLY A 306 13.26 8.62 -0.36
C GLY A 306 13.68 7.69 -1.50
N ASP A 307 14.20 6.51 -1.14
CA ASP A 307 14.66 5.48 -2.08
C ASP A 307 13.54 4.85 -2.93
N GLU A 308 12.29 5.14 -2.63
CA GLU A 308 11.13 4.56 -3.31
C GLU A 308 10.80 5.23 -4.65
N VAL A 309 11.40 6.38 -4.93
CA VAL A 309 11.18 7.14 -6.18
C VAL A 309 12.47 7.36 -6.98
N PRO A 310 13.19 6.28 -7.34
CA PRO A 310 14.50 6.40 -7.98
C PRO A 310 14.48 7.24 -9.26
N TYR A 311 13.39 7.16 -10.03
CA TYR A 311 13.26 7.94 -11.26
C TYR A 311 13.16 9.44 -11.02
N ALA A 312 12.71 9.91 -9.84
CA ALA A 312 12.74 11.33 -9.51
C ALA A 312 14.17 11.86 -9.52
N HIS A 313 15.12 11.11 -8.97
CA HIS A 313 16.56 11.42 -9.05
C HIS A 313 17.06 11.54 -10.50
N LYS A 314 16.67 10.61 -11.38
CA LYS A 314 17.04 10.65 -12.79
C LYS A 314 16.56 11.93 -13.47
N TYR A 315 15.31 12.33 -13.23
CA TYR A 315 14.75 13.56 -13.82
C TYR A 315 15.34 14.83 -13.20
N LEU A 316 15.60 14.84 -11.88
CA LEU A 316 16.35 15.94 -11.24
C LEU A 316 17.75 16.07 -11.83
N GLY A 317 18.45 14.96 -12.03
CA GLY A 317 19.76 14.96 -12.70
C GLY A 317 19.71 15.59 -14.10
N GLY A 318 18.66 15.28 -14.88
CA GLY A 318 18.42 15.88 -16.18
C GLY A 318 18.15 17.39 -16.12
N LEU A 319 17.34 17.85 -15.16
CA LEU A 319 17.05 19.27 -14.93
C LEU A 319 18.31 20.04 -14.54
N TYR A 320 19.11 19.49 -13.61
CA TYR A 320 20.38 20.11 -13.21
C TYR A 320 21.39 20.17 -14.35
N TRP A 321 21.46 19.12 -15.17
CA TRP A 321 22.32 19.15 -16.36
C TRP A 321 21.91 20.24 -17.33
N ASN A 322 20.62 20.37 -17.60
CA ASN A 322 20.09 21.38 -18.53
C ASN A 322 20.46 22.83 -18.11
N ARG A 323 20.54 23.12 -16.81
CA ARG A 323 20.96 24.43 -16.30
C ARG A 323 22.44 24.54 -15.95
N HIS A 324 23.26 23.60 -16.42
CA HIS A 324 24.71 23.54 -16.19
C HIS A 324 25.15 23.37 -14.73
N ALA A 325 24.25 22.91 -13.85
CA ALA A 325 24.56 22.56 -12.46
C ALA A 325 25.18 21.17 -12.39
N TYR A 326 26.36 21.00 -12.99
CA TYR A 326 26.97 19.70 -13.30
C TYR A 326 27.20 18.81 -12.06
N LYS A 327 27.63 19.41 -10.96
CA LYS A 327 27.84 18.68 -9.71
C LYS A 327 26.53 18.06 -9.21
N GLN A 328 25.46 18.88 -9.13
CA GLN A 328 24.15 18.41 -8.69
C GLN A 328 23.59 17.35 -9.65
N ALA A 329 23.77 17.56 -10.96
CA ALA A 329 23.37 16.57 -11.96
C ALA A 329 24.05 15.21 -11.74
N ALA A 330 25.36 15.21 -11.45
CA ALA A 330 26.10 14.00 -11.16
C ALA A 330 25.64 13.33 -9.86
N ASP A 331 25.39 14.11 -8.79
CA ASP A 331 24.92 13.61 -7.49
C ASP A 331 23.60 12.87 -7.65
N GLU A 332 22.65 13.44 -8.37
CA GLU A 332 21.32 12.86 -8.59
C GLU A 332 21.37 11.61 -9.49
N LEU A 333 22.17 11.63 -10.55
CA LEU A 333 22.34 10.45 -11.40
C LEU A 333 23.06 9.31 -10.69
N GLU A 334 23.99 9.59 -9.79
CA GLU A 334 24.62 8.59 -8.91
C GLU A 334 23.60 8.00 -7.94
N ALA A 335 22.74 8.84 -7.32
CA ALA A 335 21.64 8.37 -6.47
C ALA A 335 20.70 7.42 -7.23
N TYR A 336 20.29 7.79 -8.44
CA TYR A 336 19.51 6.90 -9.30
C TYR A 336 20.21 5.58 -9.57
N LEU A 337 21.50 5.61 -9.96
CA LEU A 337 22.27 4.41 -10.29
C LEU A 337 22.54 3.50 -9.07
N LYS A 338 22.58 4.08 -7.88
CA LYS A 338 22.66 3.33 -6.62
C LYS A 338 21.38 2.55 -6.37
N LEU A 339 20.24 3.15 -6.62
CA LEU A 339 18.93 2.54 -6.41
C LEU A 339 18.55 1.56 -7.53
N VAL A 340 18.97 1.81 -8.77
CA VAL A 340 18.67 0.98 -9.94
C VAL A 340 19.96 0.61 -10.70
N PRO A 341 20.86 -0.22 -10.10
CA PRO A 341 22.20 -0.46 -10.64
C PRO A 341 22.23 -1.23 -11.95
N ASN A 342 21.19 -2.01 -12.24
CA ASN A 342 21.08 -2.90 -13.38
C ASN A 342 20.14 -2.37 -14.50
N THR A 343 19.85 -1.07 -14.52
CA THR A 343 19.09 -0.48 -15.63
C THR A 343 19.87 -0.59 -16.92
N GLU A 344 19.20 -0.81 -18.04
CA GLU A 344 19.83 -0.84 -19.38
C GLU A 344 20.64 0.44 -19.68
N GLU A 345 20.24 1.56 -19.11
CA GLU A 345 20.92 2.85 -19.26
C GLU A 345 22.15 3.00 -18.35
N ALA A 346 22.40 2.08 -17.42
CA ALA A 346 23.44 2.25 -16.42
C ALA A 346 24.86 2.50 -17.00
N PRO A 347 25.31 1.82 -18.07
CA PRO A 347 26.63 2.08 -18.64
C PRO A 347 26.74 3.51 -19.18
N ARG A 348 25.69 3.98 -19.88
CA ARG A 348 25.63 5.34 -20.42
C ARG A 348 25.59 6.39 -19.30
N LEU A 349 24.76 6.17 -18.27
CA LEU A 349 24.64 7.12 -17.17
C LEU A 349 25.93 7.20 -16.35
N ARG A 350 26.64 6.11 -16.14
CA ARG A 350 27.97 6.12 -15.47
C ARG A 350 28.99 6.94 -16.27
N ALA A 351 29.02 6.82 -17.60
CA ALA A 351 29.87 7.63 -18.45
C ALA A 351 29.50 9.13 -18.36
N THR A 352 28.17 9.43 -18.39
CA THR A 352 27.67 10.80 -18.22
C THR A 352 28.09 11.37 -16.85
N VAL A 353 27.94 10.63 -15.78
CA VAL A 353 28.36 11.07 -14.43
C VAL A 353 29.86 11.41 -14.41
N LYS A 354 30.70 10.55 -14.99
CA LYS A 354 32.13 10.81 -15.09
C LYS A 354 32.44 12.10 -15.86
N GLU A 355 31.75 12.34 -16.98
CA GLU A 355 31.87 13.58 -17.74
C GLU A 355 31.44 14.79 -16.91
N LEU A 356 30.28 14.74 -16.26
CA LEU A 356 29.75 15.84 -15.44
C LEU A 356 30.70 16.19 -14.27
N ARG A 357 31.33 15.18 -13.64
CA ARG A 357 32.33 15.39 -12.58
C ARG A 357 33.61 16.07 -13.09
N SER A 358 33.93 15.96 -14.39
CA SER A 358 35.09 16.63 -14.97
C SER A 358 34.84 18.10 -15.37
N LYS A 359 33.57 18.51 -15.44
CA LYS A 359 33.18 19.90 -15.72
C LYS A 359 33.23 20.72 -14.44
N LYS A 360 33.87 21.90 -14.52
CA LYS A 360 33.98 22.84 -13.39
C LYS A 360 32.78 23.80 -13.38
#